data_dcd84d42f47b7596b5a4ff173e39e6d3
#
_entry.id   dcd84d42f47b7596b5a4ff173e39e6d3
#
_cell.length_a   1.000
_cell.length_b   1.000
_cell.length_c   1.000
_cell.angle_alpha   90.00
_cell.angle_beta   90.00
_cell.angle_gamma   90.00
#
_symmetry.space_group_name_H-M   'P 1'
#
loop_
_entity.id
_entity.type
_entity.pdbx_description
1 polymer ?
#
loop_
_entity_poly.entity_id
_entity_poly.type
_entity_poly.pdbx_seq_one_letter_code
_entity_poly.pdbx_strand_id
1 'polypeptide(L)'
;MNGHERICVVLMTYGSPTTLEDIPEYLRNVRGGREPDGALVAEFRRRYALIGGSPLLSITNEQAAALEAALNGLADGNFYTVVAGMRFSPPLIADVVRAAAPESGQVVGIIMSPQYSPIIMGGYLRTVKDAVAALHRDGLSLRVAEDWHLQPYFLEALAQRVTEALDRLPPKVREGVPVLLTAHSMPRRVVEGEPVYIRQLEETAAAVAELVGLQEGRWMFCYQSAGHTPEEWLKPDFADVMPRLREGGYSHVLIAPVQFLADHLEVLYDIDIGAREQAEKAGIEFARIESLNASPLFIKALVAVVQETLAKPRG
;
A
#
# COMPACT_ATOMS: atom_id res chain seq x y z
N MET A 1 -30.62 7.44 -23.46
CA MET A 1 -30.45 8.63 -22.57
C MET A 1 -29.42 8.20 -21.53
N ASN A 2 -28.14 8.53 -21.73
CA ASN A 2 -27.11 8.27 -20.72
C ASN A 2 -27.31 9.33 -19.62
N GLY A 3 -28.07 8.95 -18.58
CA GLY A 3 -28.21 9.80 -17.41
C GLY A 3 -26.86 9.91 -16.72
N HIS A 4 -26.49 11.13 -16.31
CA HIS A 4 -25.34 11.37 -15.44
C HIS A 4 -25.50 10.53 -14.16
N GLU A 5 -24.60 9.60 -13.93
CA GLU A 5 -24.62 8.76 -12.71
C GLU A 5 -23.73 9.41 -11.64
N ARG A 6 -24.21 9.46 -10.39
CA ARG A 6 -23.40 9.88 -9.26
C ARG A 6 -22.72 8.64 -8.68
N ILE A 7 -21.40 8.66 -8.60
CA ILE A 7 -20.57 7.55 -8.18
C ILE A 7 -19.76 7.95 -6.96
N CYS A 8 -19.89 7.20 -5.87
CA CYS A 8 -19.05 7.36 -4.69
C CYS A 8 -17.87 6.39 -4.78
N VAL A 9 -16.66 6.91 -4.84
CA VAL A 9 -15.41 6.11 -4.79
C VAL A 9 -14.85 6.17 -3.39
N VAL A 10 -14.55 5.01 -2.81
CA VAL A 10 -14.00 4.89 -1.45
C VAL A 10 -12.61 4.29 -1.52
N LEU A 11 -11.57 5.08 -1.25
CA LEU A 11 -10.21 4.59 -1.04
C LEU A 11 -10.13 3.97 0.36
N MET A 12 -9.90 2.68 0.43
CA MET A 12 -9.91 1.91 1.68
C MET A 12 -8.49 1.55 2.09
N THR A 13 -8.03 2.10 3.22
CA THR A 13 -6.70 1.81 3.77
C THR A 13 -6.76 1.24 5.18
N TYR A 14 -5.61 0.81 5.68
CA TYR A 14 -5.50 0.23 7.02
C TYR A 14 -5.83 1.25 8.11
N GLY A 15 -5.34 2.47 7.94
CA GLY A 15 -5.43 3.53 8.93
C GLY A 15 -4.19 3.64 9.80
N SER A 16 -4.16 4.68 10.60
CA SER A 16 -3.05 5.02 11.49
C SER A 16 -3.56 5.89 12.63
N PRO A 17 -2.97 5.83 13.84
CA PRO A 17 -3.26 6.81 14.87
C PRO A 17 -2.84 8.20 14.40
N THR A 18 -3.64 9.21 14.72
CA THR A 18 -3.37 10.62 14.40
C THR A 18 -2.43 11.24 15.43
N THR A 19 -2.60 10.85 16.69
CA THR A 19 -1.76 11.29 17.82
C THR A 19 -1.20 10.08 18.58
N LEU A 20 -0.24 10.31 19.47
CA LEU A 20 0.30 9.24 20.33
C LEU A 20 -0.73 8.74 21.35
N GLU A 21 -1.72 9.54 21.68
CA GLU A 21 -2.84 9.22 22.58
C GLU A 21 -3.80 8.21 21.95
N ASP A 22 -3.95 8.22 20.62
CA ASP A 22 -4.82 7.32 19.86
C ASP A 22 -4.28 5.88 19.75
N ILE A 23 -2.99 5.67 20.04
CA ILE A 23 -2.31 4.38 19.85
C ILE A 23 -2.98 3.22 20.57
N PRO A 24 -3.40 3.33 21.85
CA PRO A 24 -4.07 2.21 22.52
C PRO A 24 -5.37 1.77 21.84
N GLU A 25 -6.20 2.74 21.44
CA GLU A 25 -7.46 2.44 20.75
C GLU A 25 -7.20 1.86 19.34
N TYR A 26 -6.28 2.45 18.58
CA TYR A 26 -5.86 1.93 17.29
C TYR A 26 -5.39 0.47 17.37
N LEU A 27 -4.50 0.16 18.33
CA LEU A 27 -4.00 -1.20 18.55
C LEU A 27 -5.12 -2.17 18.96
N ARG A 28 -6.06 -1.73 19.80
CA ARG A 28 -7.25 -2.52 20.16
C ARG A 28 -8.08 -2.85 18.91
N ASN A 29 -8.31 -1.88 18.04
CA ASN A 29 -9.06 -2.07 16.80
C ASN A 29 -8.35 -3.06 15.86
N VAL A 30 -7.03 -2.90 15.65
CA VAL A 30 -6.21 -3.83 14.86
C VAL A 30 -6.26 -5.26 15.41
N ARG A 31 -6.31 -5.41 16.75
CA ARG A 31 -6.35 -6.71 17.43
C ARG A 31 -7.76 -7.29 17.58
N GLY A 32 -8.76 -6.72 16.87
CA GLY A 32 -10.13 -7.21 16.90
C GLY A 32 -10.81 -7.02 18.26
N GLY A 33 -10.55 -5.91 18.94
CA GLY A 33 -11.12 -5.54 20.23
C GLY A 33 -10.34 -6.02 21.46
N ARG A 34 -9.21 -6.74 21.27
CA ARG A 34 -8.36 -7.19 22.38
C ARG A 34 -7.44 -6.07 22.84
N GLU A 35 -7.47 -5.78 24.15
CA GLU A 35 -6.62 -4.74 24.73
C GLU A 35 -5.14 -5.04 24.49
N PRO A 36 -4.35 -4.03 24.03
CA PRO A 36 -2.90 -4.14 23.95
C PRO A 36 -2.29 -4.10 25.36
N ASP A 37 -1.21 -4.84 25.57
CA ASP A 37 -0.42 -4.68 26.79
C ASP A 37 0.39 -3.37 26.77
N GLY A 38 0.82 -2.93 27.97
CA GLY A 38 1.54 -1.66 28.12
C GLY A 38 2.88 -1.62 27.38
N ALA A 39 3.57 -2.75 27.22
CA ALA A 39 4.84 -2.82 26.51
C ALA A 39 4.64 -2.58 25.02
N LEU A 40 3.62 -3.20 24.43
CA LEU A 40 3.24 -2.98 23.03
C LEU A 40 2.86 -1.52 22.77
N VAL A 41 2.05 -0.91 23.63
CA VAL A 41 1.68 0.50 23.54
C VAL A 41 2.91 1.41 23.59
N ALA A 42 3.81 1.16 24.54
CA ALA A 42 5.04 1.94 24.70
C ALA A 42 5.95 1.84 23.46
N GLU A 43 6.09 0.62 22.89
CA GLU A 43 6.89 0.41 21.68
C GLU A 43 6.29 1.13 20.47
N PHE A 44 4.97 1.06 20.27
CA PHE A 44 4.33 1.79 19.17
C PHE A 44 4.43 3.31 19.35
N ARG A 45 4.24 3.82 20.57
CA ARG A 45 4.48 5.25 20.87
C ARG A 45 5.89 5.68 20.52
N ARG A 46 6.89 4.88 20.87
CA ARG A 46 8.29 5.14 20.52
C ARG A 46 8.49 5.20 19.01
N ARG A 47 7.96 4.20 18.25
CA ARG A 47 8.08 4.16 16.79
C ARG A 47 7.42 5.38 16.13
N TYR A 48 6.18 5.68 16.51
CA TYR A 48 5.45 6.84 15.97
C TYR A 48 6.13 8.15 16.32
N ALA A 49 6.68 8.30 17.52
CA ALA A 49 7.43 9.49 17.92
C ALA A 49 8.71 9.66 17.09
N LEU A 50 9.44 8.57 16.80
CA LEU A 50 10.66 8.62 15.99
C LEU A 50 10.42 9.06 14.54
N ILE A 51 9.29 8.74 13.96
CA ILE A 51 8.93 9.17 12.59
C ILE A 51 8.17 10.49 12.55
N GLY A 52 7.89 11.12 13.71
CA GLY A 52 7.12 12.36 13.78
C GLY A 52 5.61 12.20 13.49
N GLY A 53 5.06 10.99 13.68
CA GLY A 53 3.69 10.63 13.30
C GLY A 53 3.59 10.02 11.89
N SER A 54 2.49 9.32 11.61
CA SER A 54 2.27 8.72 10.29
C SER A 54 1.53 9.68 9.36
N PRO A 55 2.03 9.95 8.15
CA PRO A 55 1.35 10.79 7.18
C PRO A 55 0.25 10.04 6.38
N LEU A 56 -0.03 8.78 6.69
CA LEU A 56 -0.92 7.93 5.88
C LEU A 56 -2.29 8.58 5.64
N LEU A 57 -2.90 9.17 6.66
CA LEU A 57 -4.23 9.78 6.55
C LEU A 57 -4.21 11.02 5.63
N SER A 58 -3.23 11.92 5.80
CA SER A 58 -3.11 13.10 4.93
C SER A 58 -2.84 12.70 3.49
N ILE A 59 -1.92 11.75 3.26
CA ILE A 59 -1.61 11.25 1.91
C ILE A 59 -2.84 10.59 1.27
N THR A 60 -3.60 9.78 2.02
CA THR A 60 -4.80 9.16 1.45
C THR A 60 -5.89 10.20 1.11
N ASN A 61 -6.02 11.26 1.90
CA ASN A 61 -6.91 12.36 1.57
C ASN A 61 -6.43 13.15 0.33
N GLU A 62 -5.14 13.36 0.18
CA GLU A 62 -4.56 13.96 -1.03
C GLU A 62 -4.80 13.08 -2.26
N GLN A 63 -4.62 11.76 -2.13
CA GLN A 63 -4.96 10.79 -3.18
C GLN A 63 -6.44 10.87 -3.56
N ALA A 64 -7.34 10.93 -2.57
CA ALA A 64 -8.78 11.05 -2.80
C ALA A 64 -9.14 12.34 -3.54
N ALA A 65 -8.62 13.49 -3.10
CA ALA A 65 -8.86 14.78 -3.74
C ALA A 65 -8.33 14.84 -5.18
N ALA A 66 -7.11 14.33 -5.40
CA ALA A 66 -6.50 14.29 -6.72
C ALA A 66 -7.24 13.32 -7.67
N LEU A 67 -7.69 12.17 -7.17
CA LEU A 67 -8.50 11.21 -7.93
C LEU A 67 -9.86 11.79 -8.28
N GLU A 68 -10.53 12.47 -7.34
CA GLU A 68 -11.81 13.14 -7.58
C GLU A 68 -11.69 14.17 -8.71
N ALA A 69 -10.68 15.03 -8.64
CA ALA A 69 -10.41 16.02 -9.66
C ALA A 69 -10.14 15.38 -11.04
N ALA A 70 -9.35 14.30 -11.07
CA ALA A 70 -9.02 13.59 -12.31
C ALA A 70 -10.25 12.88 -12.91
N LEU A 71 -11.08 12.22 -12.11
CA LEU A 71 -12.29 11.53 -12.56
C LEU A 71 -13.34 12.53 -13.07
N ASN A 72 -13.58 13.63 -12.36
CA ASN A 72 -14.52 14.68 -12.79
C ASN A 72 -14.00 15.48 -13.99
N GLY A 73 -12.72 15.37 -14.32
CA GLY A 73 -12.14 15.90 -15.56
C GLY A 73 -12.39 15.00 -16.78
N LEU A 74 -12.91 13.78 -16.61
CA LEU A 74 -13.27 12.89 -17.71
C LEU A 74 -14.56 13.37 -18.39
N ALA A 75 -14.62 13.23 -19.71
CA ALA A 75 -15.83 13.57 -20.50
C ALA A 75 -16.82 12.38 -20.57
N ASP A 76 -16.97 11.61 -19.48
CA ASP A 76 -17.82 10.42 -19.43
C ASP A 76 -19.26 10.70 -18.96
N GLY A 77 -19.53 11.93 -18.54
CA GLY A 77 -20.85 12.37 -18.10
C GLY A 77 -21.22 11.97 -16.68
N ASN A 78 -20.33 11.30 -15.94
CA ASN A 78 -20.56 10.94 -14.55
C ASN A 78 -20.08 12.04 -13.60
N PHE A 79 -20.58 12.01 -12.36
CA PHE A 79 -20.12 12.86 -11.28
C PHE A 79 -19.56 11.96 -10.16
N TYR A 80 -18.31 12.18 -9.82
CA TYR A 80 -17.59 11.39 -8.85
C TYR A 80 -17.39 12.16 -7.55
N THR A 81 -17.66 11.50 -6.43
CA THR A 81 -17.24 11.92 -5.09
C THR A 81 -16.24 10.88 -4.57
N VAL A 82 -15.04 11.30 -4.21
CA VAL A 82 -13.99 10.37 -3.73
C VAL A 82 -13.68 10.63 -2.27
N VAL A 83 -13.72 9.60 -1.45
CA VAL A 83 -13.48 9.69 -0.01
C VAL A 83 -12.46 8.66 0.44
N ALA A 84 -11.67 9.01 1.46
CA ALA A 84 -10.74 8.11 2.13
C ALA A 84 -11.39 7.50 3.38
N GLY A 85 -11.41 6.18 3.48
CA GLY A 85 -11.95 5.45 4.63
C GLY A 85 -10.91 4.49 5.22
N MET A 86 -10.75 4.52 6.53
CA MET A 86 -9.80 3.70 7.26
C MET A 86 -10.48 2.50 7.89
N ARG A 87 -9.75 1.40 8.01
CA ARG A 87 -10.29 0.18 8.63
C ARG A 87 -10.21 0.24 10.14
N PHE A 88 -9.14 0.80 10.71
CA PHE A 88 -8.84 0.69 12.14
C PHE A 88 -8.69 2.02 12.88
N SER A 89 -8.82 3.15 12.17
CA SER A 89 -8.79 4.50 12.76
C SER A 89 -9.81 5.41 12.08
N PRO A 90 -10.26 6.50 12.70
CA PRO A 90 -11.09 7.49 12.02
C PRO A 90 -10.37 8.19 10.85
N PRO A 91 -11.10 8.60 9.80
CA PRO A 91 -12.51 8.33 9.54
C PRO A 91 -12.72 6.87 9.08
N LEU A 92 -13.65 6.16 9.70
CA LEU A 92 -13.90 4.75 9.38
C LEU A 92 -14.58 4.61 8.00
N ILE A 93 -14.32 3.51 7.29
CA ILE A 93 -14.97 3.17 6.01
C ILE A 93 -16.49 3.29 6.11
N ALA A 94 -17.09 2.76 7.18
CA ALA A 94 -18.54 2.83 7.38
C ALA A 94 -19.06 4.26 7.51
N ASP A 95 -18.32 5.15 8.15
CA ASP A 95 -18.73 6.53 8.37
C ASP A 95 -18.65 7.36 7.08
N VAL A 96 -17.56 7.18 6.31
CA VAL A 96 -17.40 7.90 5.03
C VAL A 96 -18.39 7.41 3.98
N VAL A 97 -18.73 6.12 3.95
CA VAL A 97 -19.78 5.57 3.07
C VAL A 97 -21.14 6.16 3.45
N ARG A 98 -21.46 6.19 4.75
CA ARG A 98 -22.72 6.78 5.25
C ARG A 98 -22.86 8.25 4.89
N ALA A 99 -21.77 9.00 4.92
CA ALA A 99 -21.76 10.43 4.62
C ALA A 99 -21.80 10.73 3.10
N ALA A 100 -21.06 10.00 2.29
CA ALA A 100 -20.81 10.33 0.88
C ALA A 100 -21.71 9.59 -0.13
N ALA A 101 -22.19 8.39 0.22
CA ALA A 101 -22.96 7.56 -0.71
C ALA A 101 -24.49 7.79 -0.77
N PRO A 102 -25.17 8.57 0.11
CA PRO A 102 -26.64 8.66 0.10
C PRO A 102 -27.26 9.14 -1.21
N GLU A 103 -26.55 9.95 -1.98
CA GLU A 103 -27.03 10.46 -3.27
C GLU A 103 -26.46 9.72 -4.49
N SER A 104 -25.61 8.72 -4.27
CA SER A 104 -24.94 7.97 -5.34
C SER A 104 -25.83 6.83 -5.86
N GLY A 105 -25.73 6.53 -7.14
CA GLY A 105 -26.31 5.32 -7.75
C GLY A 105 -25.39 4.11 -7.61
N GLN A 106 -24.09 4.37 -7.43
CA GLN A 106 -23.08 3.35 -7.33
C GLN A 106 -21.98 3.72 -6.32
N VAL A 107 -21.48 2.71 -5.61
CA VAL A 107 -20.27 2.79 -4.76
C VAL A 107 -19.19 1.95 -5.41
N VAL A 108 -17.98 2.51 -5.55
CA VAL A 108 -16.77 1.82 -5.99
C VAL A 108 -15.77 1.81 -4.84
N GLY A 109 -15.50 0.65 -4.28
CA GLY A 109 -14.44 0.49 -3.26
C GLY A 109 -13.11 0.15 -3.92
N ILE A 110 -12.04 0.85 -3.57
CA ILE A 110 -10.68 0.48 -3.95
C ILE A 110 -9.93 0.09 -2.68
N ILE A 111 -9.53 -1.18 -2.58
CA ILE A 111 -8.63 -1.60 -1.52
C ILE A 111 -7.22 -1.14 -1.91
N MET A 112 -6.62 -0.29 -1.08
CA MET A 112 -5.29 0.29 -1.30
C MET A 112 -4.18 -0.73 -0.97
N SER A 113 -4.35 -1.93 -1.52
CA SER A 113 -3.42 -3.05 -1.54
C SER A 113 -3.59 -3.75 -2.89
N PRO A 114 -2.64 -3.60 -3.82
CA PRO A 114 -2.82 -4.05 -5.20
C PRO A 114 -2.89 -5.56 -5.38
N GLN A 115 -2.23 -6.33 -4.50
CA GLN A 115 -2.14 -7.78 -4.58
C GLN A 115 -3.28 -8.45 -3.82
N TYR A 116 -3.87 -9.49 -4.43
CA TYR A 116 -5.00 -10.20 -3.86
C TYR A 116 -4.60 -11.09 -2.68
N SER A 117 -5.23 -10.85 -1.53
CA SER A 117 -5.15 -11.72 -0.35
C SER A 117 -6.50 -11.75 0.38
N PRO A 118 -7.19 -12.89 0.46
CA PRO A 118 -8.43 -13.04 1.23
C PRO A 118 -8.31 -12.60 2.68
N ILE A 119 -7.16 -12.85 3.30
CA ILE A 119 -6.91 -12.48 4.72
C ILE A 119 -6.85 -10.96 4.86
N ILE A 120 -6.12 -10.28 3.97
CA ILE A 120 -6.01 -8.82 3.99
C ILE A 120 -7.34 -8.19 3.60
N MET A 121 -7.91 -8.62 2.47
CA MET A 121 -9.07 -7.98 1.83
C MET A 121 -10.39 -8.30 2.48
N GLY A 122 -10.55 -9.48 3.06
CA GLY A 122 -11.84 -9.95 3.61
C GLY A 122 -12.45 -9.02 4.65
N GLY A 123 -11.63 -8.32 5.44
CA GLY A 123 -12.11 -7.31 6.39
C GLY A 123 -12.64 -6.05 5.70
N TYR A 124 -11.95 -5.55 4.69
CA TYR A 124 -12.40 -4.38 3.91
C TYR A 124 -13.71 -4.68 3.18
N LEU A 125 -13.77 -5.84 2.52
CA LEU A 125 -14.96 -6.29 1.78
C LEU A 125 -16.19 -6.38 2.70
N ARG A 126 -16.05 -6.99 3.87
CA ARG A 126 -17.16 -7.04 4.84
C ARG A 126 -17.58 -5.64 5.26
N THR A 127 -16.64 -4.80 5.69
CA THR A 127 -16.95 -3.46 6.18
C THR A 127 -17.68 -2.60 5.14
N VAL A 128 -17.21 -2.58 3.88
CA VAL A 128 -17.87 -1.77 2.84
C VAL A 128 -19.22 -2.35 2.42
N LYS A 129 -19.36 -3.68 2.36
CA LYS A 129 -20.65 -4.36 2.09
C LYS A 129 -21.68 -4.04 3.16
N ASP A 130 -21.31 -4.16 4.44
CA ASP A 130 -22.18 -3.86 5.57
C ASP A 130 -22.57 -2.37 5.59
N ALA A 131 -21.61 -1.47 5.32
CA ALA A 131 -21.84 -0.04 5.26
C ALA A 131 -22.84 0.35 4.15
N VAL A 132 -22.70 -0.22 2.95
CA VAL A 132 -23.62 0.02 1.82
C VAL A 132 -25.00 -0.58 2.11
N ALA A 133 -25.05 -1.79 2.65
CA ALA A 133 -26.33 -2.43 3.04
C ALA A 133 -27.10 -1.63 4.09
N ALA A 134 -26.39 -1.02 5.05
CA ALA A 134 -26.98 -0.19 6.09
C ALA A 134 -27.63 1.11 5.59
N LEU A 135 -27.38 1.52 4.34
CA LEU A 135 -28.07 2.68 3.72
C LEU A 135 -29.51 2.35 3.33
N HIS A 136 -29.90 1.06 3.28
CA HIS A 136 -31.24 0.60 2.90
C HIS A 136 -31.78 1.25 1.63
N ARG A 137 -30.94 1.40 0.59
CA ARG A 137 -31.29 2.05 -0.67
C ARG A 137 -31.45 1.04 -1.81
N ASP A 138 -32.67 0.95 -2.31
CA ASP A 138 -32.96 0.17 -3.51
C ASP A 138 -32.19 0.73 -4.72
N GLY A 139 -31.55 -0.16 -5.48
CA GLY A 139 -30.81 0.21 -6.69
C GLY A 139 -29.39 0.73 -6.46
N LEU A 140 -28.95 0.95 -5.21
CA LEU A 140 -27.55 1.26 -4.92
C LEU A 140 -26.68 0.01 -5.16
N SER A 141 -25.71 0.11 -6.05
CA SER A 141 -24.79 -1.00 -6.35
C SER A 141 -23.42 -0.77 -5.73
N LEU A 142 -22.75 -1.87 -5.34
CA LEU A 142 -21.37 -1.87 -4.87
C LEU A 142 -20.49 -2.68 -5.81
N ARG A 143 -19.35 -2.12 -6.20
CA ARG A 143 -18.26 -2.83 -6.85
C ARG A 143 -16.98 -2.59 -6.09
N VAL A 144 -16.08 -3.57 -6.06
CA VAL A 144 -14.79 -3.44 -5.37
C VAL A 144 -13.67 -3.88 -6.30
N ALA A 145 -12.64 -3.05 -6.40
CA ALA A 145 -11.35 -3.42 -6.98
C ALA A 145 -10.57 -4.20 -5.93
N GLU A 146 -10.49 -5.53 -6.10
CA GLU A 146 -9.84 -6.41 -5.15
C GLU A 146 -8.38 -6.64 -5.49
N ASP A 147 -8.04 -6.75 -6.78
CA ASP A 147 -6.69 -6.90 -7.28
C ASP A 147 -6.45 -6.01 -8.48
N TRP A 148 -5.30 -5.38 -8.52
CA TRP A 148 -4.87 -4.50 -9.61
C TRP A 148 -3.34 -4.40 -9.68
N HIS A 149 -2.64 -5.45 -9.22
CA HIS A 149 -1.19 -5.51 -9.09
C HIS A 149 -0.42 -5.39 -10.42
N LEU A 150 -1.05 -5.68 -11.56
CA LEU A 150 -0.48 -5.50 -12.90
C LEU A 150 -1.11 -4.32 -13.67
N GLN A 151 -1.81 -3.42 -13.00
CA GLN A 151 -2.34 -2.23 -13.66
C GLN A 151 -1.18 -1.42 -14.26
N PRO A 152 -1.16 -1.13 -15.59
CA PRO A 152 0.01 -0.60 -16.27
C PRO A 152 0.56 0.69 -15.65
N TYR A 153 -0.29 1.67 -15.35
CA TYR A 153 0.16 2.94 -14.78
C TYR A 153 0.67 2.81 -13.33
N PHE A 154 0.20 1.81 -12.59
CA PHE A 154 0.76 1.48 -11.28
C PHE A 154 2.20 0.96 -11.41
N LEU A 155 2.43 0.03 -12.33
CA LEU A 155 3.77 -0.49 -12.61
C LEU A 155 4.71 0.59 -13.14
N GLU A 156 4.22 1.44 -14.06
CA GLU A 156 4.96 2.60 -14.57
C GLU A 156 5.32 3.59 -13.44
N ALA A 157 4.40 3.85 -12.50
CA ALA A 157 4.65 4.72 -11.36
C ALA A 157 5.76 4.17 -10.45
N LEU A 158 5.77 2.86 -10.17
CA LEU A 158 6.84 2.20 -9.43
C LEU A 158 8.17 2.24 -10.19
N ALA A 159 8.16 1.91 -11.48
CA ALA A 159 9.34 1.95 -12.33
C ALA A 159 9.95 3.37 -12.41
N GLN A 160 9.10 4.40 -12.49
CA GLN A 160 9.54 5.79 -12.43
C GLN A 160 10.26 6.08 -11.11
N ARG A 161 9.71 5.67 -9.96
CA ARG A 161 10.36 5.88 -8.64
C ARG A 161 11.71 5.16 -8.53
N VAL A 162 11.81 3.95 -9.08
CA VAL A 162 13.09 3.23 -9.12
C VAL A 162 14.09 3.98 -10.00
N THR A 163 13.70 4.43 -11.18
CA THR A 163 14.56 5.18 -12.10
C THR A 163 15.03 6.49 -11.48
N GLU A 164 14.11 7.28 -10.88
CA GLU A 164 14.44 8.52 -10.18
C GLU A 164 15.44 8.31 -9.05
N ALA A 165 15.29 7.21 -8.29
CA ALA A 165 16.22 6.88 -7.21
C ALA A 165 17.59 6.44 -7.73
N LEU A 166 17.64 5.66 -8.80
CA LEU A 166 18.88 5.28 -9.47
C LEU A 166 19.61 6.50 -10.04
N ASP A 167 18.88 7.46 -10.63
CA ASP A 167 19.46 8.68 -11.20
C ASP A 167 20.07 9.63 -10.15
N ARG A 168 19.64 9.55 -8.90
CA ARG A 168 20.25 10.29 -7.76
C ARG A 168 21.58 9.69 -7.31
N LEU A 169 21.88 8.44 -7.67
CA LEU A 169 23.13 7.79 -7.29
C LEU A 169 24.30 8.25 -8.20
N PRO A 170 25.52 8.25 -7.67
CA PRO A 170 26.71 8.50 -8.50
C PRO A 170 26.74 7.51 -9.70
N PRO A 171 27.14 7.94 -10.91
CA PRO A 171 27.11 7.11 -12.11
C PRO A 171 27.77 5.72 -11.95
N LYS A 172 28.94 5.68 -11.29
CA LYS A 172 29.65 4.41 -11.03
C LYS A 172 28.90 3.45 -10.09
N VAL A 173 28.08 4.00 -9.17
CA VAL A 173 27.25 3.21 -8.26
C VAL A 173 26.01 2.73 -9.00
N ARG A 174 25.36 3.64 -9.72
CA ARG A 174 24.11 3.37 -10.45
C ARG A 174 24.20 2.15 -11.39
N GLU A 175 25.33 1.99 -12.09
CA GLU A 175 25.51 0.89 -13.03
C GLU A 175 25.52 -0.50 -12.38
N GLY A 176 25.93 -0.59 -11.10
CA GLY A 176 26.12 -1.86 -10.40
C GLY A 176 25.28 -2.05 -9.13
N VAL A 177 24.56 -1.03 -8.66
CA VAL A 177 23.81 -1.14 -7.39
C VAL A 177 22.72 -2.21 -7.48
N PRO A 178 22.64 -3.16 -6.52
CA PRO A 178 21.55 -4.09 -6.43
C PRO A 178 20.27 -3.37 -5.99
N VAL A 179 19.15 -3.72 -6.65
CA VAL A 179 17.82 -3.20 -6.34
C VAL A 179 17.02 -4.29 -5.63
N LEU A 180 16.62 -4.05 -4.39
CA LEU A 180 15.74 -4.94 -3.64
C LEU A 180 14.29 -4.48 -3.82
N LEU A 181 13.51 -5.25 -4.56
CA LEU A 181 12.07 -5.06 -4.72
C LEU A 181 11.40 -5.77 -3.55
N THR A 182 10.68 -5.04 -2.69
CA THR A 182 10.32 -5.59 -1.38
C THR A 182 8.83 -5.53 -1.07
N ALA A 183 8.38 -6.48 -0.24
CA ALA A 183 7.04 -6.50 0.35
C ALA A 183 7.12 -6.84 1.84
N HIS A 184 6.03 -6.55 2.58
CA HIS A 184 5.91 -6.91 3.98
C HIS A 184 5.94 -8.44 4.15
N SER A 185 6.76 -8.92 5.06
CA SER A 185 6.77 -10.34 5.42
C SER A 185 5.48 -10.73 6.14
N MET A 186 5.09 -11.97 5.99
CA MET A 186 3.95 -12.56 6.69
C MET A 186 4.36 -13.88 7.33
N PRO A 187 3.69 -14.31 8.41
CA PRO A 187 3.90 -15.65 8.94
C PRO A 187 3.63 -16.70 7.86
N ARG A 188 4.57 -17.64 7.68
CA ARG A 188 4.51 -18.68 6.63
C ARG A 188 3.18 -19.42 6.64
N ARG A 189 2.67 -19.79 7.82
CA ARG A 189 1.38 -20.49 7.98
C ARG A 189 0.18 -19.72 7.41
N VAL A 190 0.27 -18.39 7.37
CA VAL A 190 -0.80 -17.53 6.83
C VAL A 190 -0.84 -17.61 5.32
N VAL A 191 0.33 -17.65 4.68
CA VAL A 191 0.46 -17.62 3.21
C VAL A 191 0.52 -18.99 2.56
N GLU A 192 0.73 -20.08 3.32
CA GLU A 192 0.63 -21.45 2.80
C GLU A 192 -0.74 -21.74 2.16
N GLY A 193 -1.80 -21.08 2.64
CA GLY A 193 -3.14 -21.12 2.04
C GLY A 193 -3.38 -20.08 0.93
N GLU A 194 -2.44 -19.18 0.65
CA GLU A 194 -2.61 -18.04 -0.27
C GLU A 194 -1.48 -17.94 -1.31
N PRO A 195 -1.23 -18.96 -2.14
CA PRO A 195 -0.15 -18.92 -3.13
C PRO A 195 -0.33 -17.81 -4.18
N VAL A 196 -1.55 -17.34 -4.40
CA VAL A 196 -1.87 -16.25 -5.32
C VAL A 196 -1.23 -14.95 -4.85
N TYR A 197 -1.28 -14.66 -3.55
CA TYR A 197 -0.71 -13.44 -2.98
C TYR A 197 0.80 -13.32 -3.23
N ILE A 198 1.55 -14.38 -2.91
CA ILE A 198 3.00 -14.42 -3.13
C ILE A 198 3.33 -14.25 -4.61
N ARG A 199 2.64 -15.00 -5.48
CA ARG A 199 2.83 -14.89 -6.92
C ARG A 199 2.59 -13.48 -7.42
N GLN A 200 1.53 -12.80 -6.99
CA GLN A 200 1.23 -11.43 -7.41
C GLN A 200 2.26 -10.41 -6.91
N LEU A 201 2.85 -10.61 -5.74
CA LEU A 201 3.99 -9.80 -5.29
C LEU A 201 5.21 -9.97 -6.19
N GLU A 202 5.55 -11.21 -6.54
CA GLU A 202 6.66 -11.54 -7.43
C GLU A 202 6.40 -11.04 -8.87
N GLU A 203 5.17 -11.18 -9.38
CA GLU A 203 4.76 -10.64 -10.68
C GLU A 203 4.90 -9.11 -10.74
N THR A 204 4.48 -8.39 -9.67
CA THR A 204 4.67 -6.94 -9.56
C THR A 204 6.17 -6.59 -9.60
N ALA A 205 6.99 -7.29 -8.82
CA ALA A 205 8.42 -7.04 -8.75
C ALA A 205 9.11 -7.29 -10.10
N ALA A 206 8.80 -8.41 -10.76
CA ALA A 206 9.36 -8.76 -12.06
C ALA A 206 8.96 -7.73 -13.14
N ALA A 207 7.69 -7.31 -13.18
CA ALA A 207 7.20 -6.31 -14.13
C ALA A 207 7.87 -4.95 -13.93
N VAL A 208 8.08 -4.52 -12.67
CA VAL A 208 8.82 -3.29 -12.37
C VAL A 208 10.28 -3.41 -12.81
N ALA A 209 10.94 -4.54 -12.53
CA ALA A 209 12.32 -4.77 -12.95
C ALA A 209 12.48 -4.73 -14.48
N GLU A 210 11.53 -5.31 -15.21
CA GLU A 210 11.49 -5.28 -16.68
C GLU A 210 11.31 -3.85 -17.20
N LEU A 211 10.36 -3.08 -16.67
CA LEU A 211 10.10 -1.69 -17.05
C LEU A 211 11.30 -0.77 -16.81
N VAL A 212 12.05 -1.00 -15.74
CA VAL A 212 13.30 -0.25 -15.43
C VAL A 212 14.48 -0.72 -16.30
N GLY A 213 14.39 -1.92 -16.90
CA GLY A 213 15.49 -2.54 -17.65
C GLY A 213 16.57 -3.13 -16.74
N LEU A 214 16.22 -3.58 -15.53
CA LEU A 214 17.17 -4.22 -14.62
C LEU A 214 17.54 -5.61 -15.15
N GLN A 215 18.83 -5.83 -15.37
CA GLN A 215 19.34 -7.12 -15.82
C GLN A 215 19.23 -8.17 -14.72
N GLU A 216 19.19 -9.45 -15.11
CA GLU A 216 19.26 -10.58 -14.18
C GLU A 216 20.47 -10.45 -13.25
N GLY A 217 20.27 -10.71 -11.97
CA GLY A 217 21.29 -10.57 -10.93
C GLY A 217 21.45 -9.14 -10.39
N ARG A 218 20.86 -8.11 -11.02
CA ARG A 218 20.85 -6.74 -10.51
C ARG A 218 19.68 -6.41 -9.61
N TRP A 219 18.71 -7.27 -9.52
CA TRP A 219 17.58 -7.13 -8.63
C TRP A 219 17.22 -8.46 -7.97
N MET A 220 16.57 -8.38 -6.86
CA MET A 220 15.96 -9.52 -6.21
C MET A 220 14.69 -9.10 -5.47
N PHE A 221 13.76 -10.03 -5.36
CA PHE A 221 12.61 -9.87 -4.47
C PHE A 221 12.97 -10.38 -3.08
N CYS A 222 12.64 -9.61 -2.04
CA CYS A 222 12.81 -10.02 -0.66
C CYS A 222 11.73 -9.40 0.24
N TYR A 223 11.68 -9.86 1.49
CA TYR A 223 10.70 -9.41 2.45
C TYR A 223 11.29 -8.42 3.46
N GLN A 224 10.40 -7.67 4.11
CA GLN A 224 10.72 -6.69 5.14
C GLN A 224 9.73 -6.78 6.30
N SER A 225 10.04 -6.12 7.42
CA SER A 225 9.12 -5.92 8.54
C SER A 225 8.62 -7.23 9.17
N ALA A 226 9.43 -8.29 9.18
CA ALA A 226 9.08 -9.51 9.89
C ALA A 226 8.82 -9.21 11.37
N GLY A 227 7.70 -9.71 11.91
CA GLY A 227 7.35 -9.48 13.31
C GLY A 227 8.23 -10.25 14.28
N HIS A 228 8.16 -9.90 15.56
CA HIS A 228 8.93 -10.53 16.65
C HIS A 228 8.22 -11.74 17.28
N THR A 229 7.22 -12.30 16.59
CA THR A 229 6.56 -13.52 17.05
C THR A 229 7.44 -14.74 16.80
N PRO A 230 7.34 -15.80 17.62
CA PRO A 230 8.22 -16.99 17.48
C PRO A 230 7.92 -17.86 16.26
N GLU A 231 6.92 -17.51 15.47
CA GLU A 231 6.55 -18.23 14.25
C GLU A 231 7.50 -17.94 13.08
N GLU A 232 7.56 -18.84 12.11
CA GLU A 232 8.37 -18.66 10.91
C GLU A 232 7.75 -17.63 9.97
N TRP A 233 8.54 -16.62 9.60
CA TRP A 233 8.18 -15.55 8.66
C TRP A 233 8.73 -15.82 7.27
N LEU A 234 8.14 -15.21 6.25
CA LEU A 234 8.63 -15.32 4.88
C LEU A 234 10.06 -14.77 4.74
N LYS A 235 10.84 -15.43 3.93
CA LYS A 235 12.25 -15.13 3.65
C LYS A 235 12.57 -15.21 2.16
N PRO A 236 13.71 -14.61 1.69
CA PRO A 236 14.71 -13.90 2.49
C PRO A 236 14.22 -12.54 2.96
N ASP A 237 14.70 -12.05 4.11
CA ASP A 237 14.50 -10.70 4.61
C ASP A 237 15.81 -9.87 4.56
N PHE A 238 15.76 -8.61 5.00
CA PHE A 238 16.93 -7.74 4.98
C PHE A 238 18.11 -8.29 5.79
N ALA A 239 17.86 -8.97 6.92
CA ALA A 239 18.92 -9.56 7.73
C ALA A 239 19.63 -10.70 7.00
N ASP A 240 18.94 -11.41 6.12
CA ASP A 240 19.54 -12.46 5.28
C ASP A 240 20.28 -11.86 4.07
N VAL A 241 19.79 -10.75 3.51
CA VAL A 241 20.25 -10.19 2.24
C VAL A 241 21.48 -9.28 2.42
N MET A 242 21.46 -8.36 3.40
CA MET A 242 22.53 -7.38 3.57
C MET A 242 23.93 -7.98 3.71
N PRO A 243 24.16 -9.04 4.55
CA PRO A 243 25.46 -9.67 4.64
C PRO A 243 25.94 -10.27 3.30
N ARG A 244 25.02 -10.93 2.56
CA ARG A 244 25.34 -11.53 1.25
C ARG A 244 25.73 -10.49 0.21
N LEU A 245 25.07 -9.33 0.19
CA LEU A 245 25.43 -8.21 -0.67
C LEU A 245 26.85 -7.73 -0.35
N ARG A 246 27.19 -7.61 0.94
CA ARG A 246 28.53 -7.21 1.36
C ARG A 246 29.58 -8.21 0.97
N GLU A 247 29.33 -9.49 1.16
CA GLU A 247 30.21 -10.60 0.73
C GLU A 247 30.39 -10.61 -0.80
N GLY A 248 29.36 -10.24 -1.56
CA GLY A 248 29.39 -10.04 -3.00
C GLY A 248 30.14 -8.80 -3.47
N GLY A 249 30.69 -8.00 -2.53
CA GLY A 249 31.47 -6.78 -2.86
C GLY A 249 30.64 -5.54 -3.10
N TYR A 250 29.34 -5.57 -2.86
CA TYR A 250 28.49 -4.38 -3.03
C TYR A 250 28.68 -3.43 -1.86
N SER A 251 28.79 -2.13 -2.20
CA SER A 251 28.90 -1.04 -1.21
C SER A 251 27.62 -0.23 -1.04
N HIS A 252 26.65 -0.42 -1.91
CA HIS A 252 25.38 0.31 -1.92
C HIS A 252 24.23 -0.66 -2.17
N VAL A 253 23.02 -0.29 -1.72
CA VAL A 253 21.77 -0.99 -2.02
C VAL A 253 20.65 0.04 -2.25
N LEU A 254 19.80 -0.21 -3.23
CA LEU A 254 18.55 0.52 -3.43
C LEU A 254 17.37 -0.36 -3.02
N ILE A 255 16.52 0.13 -2.10
CA ILE A 255 15.32 -0.56 -1.66
C ILE A 255 14.09 0.07 -2.32
N ALA A 256 13.27 -0.77 -2.93
CA ALA A 256 12.04 -0.40 -3.63
C ALA A 256 10.85 -1.19 -3.08
N PRO A 257 10.12 -0.65 -2.08
CA PRO A 257 8.89 -1.28 -1.57
C PRO A 257 7.80 -1.22 -2.65
N VAL A 258 7.52 -2.37 -3.31
CA VAL A 258 6.56 -2.44 -4.43
C VAL A 258 5.13 -2.71 -3.98
N GLN A 259 4.92 -3.04 -2.71
CA GLN A 259 3.60 -3.27 -2.13
C GLN A 259 3.01 -2.00 -1.52
N PHE A 260 3.84 -1.08 -1.03
CA PHE A 260 3.40 0.10 -0.30
C PHE A 260 3.15 1.29 -1.23
N LEU A 261 1.96 1.89 -1.09
CA LEU A 261 1.47 2.95 -1.97
C LEU A 261 1.71 4.36 -1.40
N ALA A 262 1.99 4.46 -0.10
CA ALA A 262 2.13 5.72 0.62
C ALA A 262 3.13 5.58 1.76
N ASP A 263 3.74 6.67 2.17
CA ASP A 263 4.53 6.71 3.39
C ASP A 263 3.64 6.48 4.62
N HIS A 264 4.08 5.59 5.50
CA HIS A 264 3.43 5.22 6.74
C HIS A 264 4.44 4.59 7.70
N LEU A 265 4.00 4.11 8.87
CA LEU A 265 4.89 3.58 9.89
C LEU A 265 5.88 2.55 9.35
N GLU A 266 5.42 1.57 8.58
CA GLU A 266 6.27 0.48 8.10
C GLU A 266 7.33 0.95 7.09
N VAL A 267 7.03 1.97 6.29
CA VAL A 267 8.03 2.59 5.40
C VAL A 267 9.00 3.45 6.19
N LEU A 268 8.48 4.37 7.01
CA LEU A 268 9.30 5.38 7.67
C LEU A 268 10.09 4.81 8.86
N TYR A 269 9.58 3.77 9.53
CA TYR A 269 10.28 3.14 10.64
C TYR A 269 11.05 1.89 10.21
N ASP A 270 10.37 0.89 9.62
CA ASP A 270 11.02 -0.40 9.38
C ASP A 270 12.06 -0.31 8.24
N ILE A 271 11.83 0.57 7.24
CA ILE A 271 12.76 0.75 6.12
C ILE A 271 13.71 1.90 6.39
N ASP A 272 13.22 3.13 6.61
CA ASP A 272 14.10 4.30 6.70
C ASP A 272 14.99 4.30 7.95
N ILE A 273 14.56 3.61 9.02
CA ILE A 273 15.38 3.43 10.23
C ILE A 273 15.92 2.00 10.27
N GLY A 274 15.04 0.98 10.31
CA GLY A 274 15.44 -0.39 10.58
C GLY A 274 16.31 -1.01 9.49
N ALA A 275 15.91 -0.92 8.20
CA ALA A 275 16.70 -1.45 7.11
C ALA A 275 18.00 -0.65 6.89
N ARG A 276 17.95 0.68 7.10
CA ARG A 276 19.15 1.52 7.08
C ARG A 276 20.17 1.08 8.12
N GLU A 277 19.75 0.87 9.38
CA GLU A 277 20.65 0.38 10.43
C GLU A 277 21.27 -0.99 10.10
N GLN A 278 20.50 -1.87 9.46
CA GLN A 278 21.00 -3.17 9.02
C GLN A 278 22.03 -3.03 7.90
N ALA A 279 21.80 -2.14 6.93
CA ALA A 279 22.75 -1.84 5.87
C ALA A 279 24.04 -1.23 6.43
N GLU A 280 23.95 -0.26 7.34
CA GLU A 280 25.09 0.36 8.01
C GLU A 280 25.93 -0.66 8.80
N LYS A 281 25.27 -1.56 9.55
CA LYS A 281 25.96 -2.65 10.27
C LYS A 281 26.69 -3.61 9.32
N ALA A 282 26.17 -3.80 8.11
CA ALA A 282 26.82 -4.57 7.05
C ALA A 282 27.88 -3.77 6.28
N GLY A 283 28.06 -2.47 6.53
CA GLY A 283 28.96 -1.60 5.80
C GLY A 283 28.48 -1.29 4.38
N ILE A 284 27.16 -1.19 4.18
CA ILE A 284 26.50 -0.88 2.90
C ILE A 284 25.78 0.47 3.01
N GLU A 285 25.96 1.32 2.02
CA GLU A 285 25.19 2.56 1.91
C GLU A 285 23.77 2.27 1.42
N PHE A 286 22.79 2.87 2.11
CA PHE A 286 21.37 2.64 1.91
C PHE A 286 20.73 3.78 1.10
N ALA A 287 19.94 3.40 0.10
CA ALA A 287 19.01 4.29 -0.58
C ALA A 287 17.63 3.62 -0.68
N ARG A 288 16.56 4.42 -0.73
CA ARG A 288 15.19 3.97 -0.94
C ARG A 288 14.52 4.82 -2.02
N ILE A 289 13.60 4.22 -2.78
CA ILE A 289 12.69 4.97 -3.65
C ILE A 289 11.73 5.83 -2.80
N GLU A 290 11.27 6.94 -3.35
CA GLU A 290 10.12 7.65 -2.77
C GLU A 290 8.85 6.81 -2.94
N SER A 291 7.96 6.83 -1.94
CA SER A 291 6.65 6.21 -2.05
C SER A 291 5.83 6.87 -3.15
N LEU A 292 4.82 6.17 -3.68
CA LEU A 292 3.97 6.72 -4.74
C LEU A 292 3.18 7.94 -4.26
N ASN A 293 2.72 7.92 -3.01
CA ASN A 293 1.94 8.99 -2.39
C ASN A 293 0.83 9.47 -3.35
N ALA A 294 0.69 10.78 -3.56
CA ALA A 294 -0.26 11.36 -4.51
C ALA A 294 0.40 11.73 -5.86
N SER A 295 1.41 10.97 -6.31
CA SER A 295 2.09 11.27 -7.58
C SER A 295 1.13 11.20 -8.78
N PRO A 296 1.30 12.06 -9.79
CA PRO A 296 0.36 12.15 -10.91
C PRO A 296 0.16 10.82 -11.66
N LEU A 297 1.23 10.04 -11.84
CA LEU A 297 1.16 8.76 -12.53
C LEU A 297 0.42 7.70 -11.69
N PHE A 298 0.57 7.74 -10.37
CA PHE A 298 -0.19 6.88 -9.47
C PHE A 298 -1.68 7.26 -9.43
N ILE A 299 -2.01 8.55 -9.44
CA ILE A 299 -3.41 9.00 -9.57
C ILE A 299 -4.01 8.52 -10.89
N LYS A 300 -3.25 8.56 -12.00
CA LYS A 300 -3.67 7.98 -13.29
C LYS A 300 -3.93 6.48 -13.19
N ALA A 301 -3.14 5.74 -12.43
CA ALA A 301 -3.41 4.33 -12.13
C ALA A 301 -4.74 4.14 -11.41
N LEU A 302 -5.01 4.93 -10.37
CA LEU A 302 -6.28 4.85 -9.63
C LEU A 302 -7.50 5.21 -10.52
N VAL A 303 -7.37 6.18 -11.43
CA VAL A 303 -8.40 6.48 -12.43
C VAL A 303 -8.70 5.24 -13.28
N ALA A 304 -7.66 4.57 -13.80
CA ALA A 304 -7.83 3.35 -14.59
C ALA A 304 -8.46 2.22 -13.78
N VAL A 305 -8.07 2.03 -12.53
CA VAL A 305 -8.68 1.04 -11.62
C VAL A 305 -10.17 1.30 -11.41
N VAL A 306 -10.58 2.56 -11.24
CA VAL A 306 -12.01 2.93 -11.14
C VAL A 306 -12.75 2.57 -12.44
N GLN A 307 -12.21 2.98 -13.60
CA GLN A 307 -12.82 2.71 -14.90
C GLN A 307 -12.94 1.22 -15.21
N GLU A 308 -11.89 0.44 -14.97
CA GLU A 308 -11.87 -1.02 -15.13
C GLU A 308 -12.90 -1.70 -14.19
N THR A 309 -13.02 -1.21 -12.95
CA THR A 309 -14.00 -1.72 -11.98
C THR A 309 -15.43 -1.40 -12.42
N LEU A 310 -15.67 -0.23 -12.97
CA LEU A 310 -16.97 0.17 -13.52
C LEU A 310 -17.34 -0.62 -14.80
N ALA A 311 -16.37 -1.02 -15.59
CA ALA A 311 -16.59 -1.81 -16.82
C ALA A 311 -16.93 -3.29 -16.57
N LYS A 312 -16.62 -3.83 -15.38
CA LYS A 312 -16.98 -5.22 -15.02
C LYS A 312 -18.52 -5.38 -15.03
N PRO A 313 -19.08 -6.55 -15.38
CA PRO A 313 -20.52 -6.79 -15.27
C PRO A 313 -21.03 -6.53 -13.85
N ARG A 314 -22.28 -6.06 -13.75
CA ARG A 314 -22.96 -5.98 -12.44
C ARG A 314 -23.18 -7.42 -11.95
N GLY A 315 -22.56 -7.82 -10.86
CA GLY A 315 -22.77 -9.12 -10.22
C GLY A 315 -24.13 -9.23 -9.55
#